data_71a567bcc16adc0c450638b853ec5ce9
#
_entry.id   71a567bcc16adc0c450638b853ec5ce9
#
_cell.length_a   1.000
_cell.length_b   1.000
_cell.length_c   1.000
_cell.angle_alpha   90.00
_cell.angle_beta   90.00
_cell.angle_gamma   90.00
#
_symmetry.space_group_name_H-M   'P 1'
#
loop_
_entity.id
_entity.type
_entity.pdbx_description
1 polymer ?
#
loop_
_entity_poly.entity_id
_entity_poly.type
_entity_poly.pdbx_seq_one_letter_code
_entity_poly.pdbx_strand_id
1 'polypeptide(L)'
;MDTNKVAIIGAGPAGLTVARSLKLLNIPFQIYEKHSEVGGIWDITNAGTPMYQSAHFISSKTMSGHLGFPMPDDYPDYPSRIQIHQYIQNFAQVNGLYEHIRFNTKIKEVVFKDGLWQVQPEGAAPVSYRWLVCASGSLWDPNRPRLKGEEQFEGEVMHAVKYKNSDYFRNKRVLVVGAGNSGVDIACDAAFMAQQAFISMRRGYHFVPKHIFGIPADVFAHKTGGGPMWLSQWVFGKMLRLLTGNLTRLGLQKPDHSVMSSHPIMNSQLLHYLQHGDVIAKRDIDHLTKNEVVFKDGSTEEVDLIILATGYKYSIPYLDKAFFEWKSNRPQLYLKMFNPQNPTLFASGYLETNGGIYGMLDQMAYLIAKSVEAQLHQPALAKQIIAHTQQPPANLGGAIKFVSSDRHTGYVDKDTYLKALKKFRKKWGWESLESVLARTNQPKLSATKTASEEAIV
;
A
#
# COMPACT_ATOMS: atom_id res chain seq x y z
N MET A 1 -34.77 1.19 12.76
CA MET A 1 -33.39 1.73 12.74
C MET A 1 -33.15 2.38 11.40
N ASP A 2 -32.53 3.56 11.38
CA ASP A 2 -32.18 4.21 10.12
C ASP A 2 -31.07 3.42 9.41
N THR A 3 -31.44 2.75 8.31
CA THR A 3 -30.54 1.93 7.50
C THR A 3 -29.80 2.75 6.43
N ASN A 4 -30.12 4.05 6.27
CA ASN A 4 -29.49 4.96 5.31
C ASN A 4 -28.08 5.39 5.77
N LYS A 5 -27.27 4.43 6.18
CA LYS A 5 -25.91 4.62 6.66
C LYS A 5 -24.92 3.82 5.82
N VAL A 6 -23.66 4.27 5.82
CA VAL A 6 -22.53 3.57 5.20
C VAL A 6 -21.76 2.80 6.26
N ALA A 7 -21.54 1.50 6.05
CA ALA A 7 -20.57 0.74 6.81
C ALA A 7 -19.18 0.86 6.14
N ILE A 8 -18.14 1.19 6.91
CA ILE A 8 -16.75 1.21 6.48
C ILE A 8 -15.99 0.17 7.29
N ILE A 9 -15.35 -0.80 6.62
CA ILE A 9 -14.58 -1.83 7.31
C ILE A 9 -13.08 -1.53 7.19
N GLY A 10 -12.50 -1.05 8.31
CA GLY A 10 -11.10 -0.66 8.48
C GLY A 10 -10.92 0.84 8.71
N ALA A 11 -10.12 1.21 9.73
CA ALA A 11 -9.73 2.57 10.09
C ALA A 11 -8.26 2.89 9.70
N GLY A 12 -7.75 2.27 8.65
CA GLY A 12 -6.53 2.69 7.98
C GLY A 12 -6.75 3.95 7.12
N PRO A 13 -5.70 4.49 6.47
CA PRO A 13 -5.81 5.71 5.65
C PRO A 13 -6.97 5.68 4.65
N ALA A 14 -7.21 4.53 4.00
CA ALA A 14 -8.27 4.37 3.01
C ALA A 14 -9.68 4.52 3.60
N GLY A 15 -9.93 3.93 4.77
CA GLY A 15 -11.23 4.07 5.46
C GLY A 15 -11.45 5.46 6.03
N LEU A 16 -10.41 6.06 6.60
CA LEU A 16 -10.46 7.42 7.16
C LEU A 16 -10.74 8.48 6.08
N THR A 17 -10.18 8.33 4.86
CA THR A 17 -10.48 9.25 3.74
C THR A 17 -11.94 9.15 3.29
N VAL A 18 -12.49 7.92 3.26
CA VAL A 18 -13.92 7.71 2.95
C VAL A 18 -14.78 8.36 4.03
N ALA A 19 -14.47 8.14 5.30
CA ALA A 19 -15.17 8.73 6.43
C ALA A 19 -15.17 10.27 6.38
N ARG A 20 -14.00 10.89 6.13
CA ARG A 20 -13.88 12.33 5.95
C ARG A 20 -14.80 12.82 4.82
N SER A 21 -14.80 12.15 3.69
CA SER A 21 -15.61 12.56 2.53
C SER A 21 -17.11 12.43 2.78
N LEU A 22 -17.54 11.37 3.49
CA LEU A 22 -18.95 11.21 3.90
C LEU A 22 -19.35 12.28 4.92
N LYS A 23 -18.49 12.57 5.90
CA LYS A 23 -18.73 13.63 6.91
C LYS A 23 -18.88 15.00 6.25
N LEU A 24 -18.02 15.33 5.27
CA LEU A 24 -18.12 16.60 4.49
C LEU A 24 -19.45 16.75 3.74
N LEU A 25 -20.11 15.65 3.39
CA LEU A 25 -21.41 15.63 2.71
C LEU A 25 -22.58 15.34 3.67
N ASN A 26 -22.35 15.35 4.98
CA ASN A 26 -23.33 15.02 6.02
C ASN A 26 -24.02 13.66 5.81
N ILE A 27 -23.32 12.67 5.26
CA ILE A 27 -23.81 11.31 5.07
C ILE A 27 -23.46 10.49 6.31
N PRO A 28 -24.44 9.86 6.98
CA PRO A 28 -24.16 9.07 8.17
C PRO A 28 -23.38 7.79 7.85
N PHE A 29 -22.41 7.45 8.70
CA PHE A 29 -21.57 6.28 8.55
C PHE A 29 -21.14 5.70 9.89
N GLN A 30 -20.62 4.48 9.87
CA GLN A 30 -19.95 3.81 10.97
C GLN A 30 -18.69 3.13 10.46
N ILE A 31 -17.57 3.32 11.15
CA ILE A 31 -16.31 2.60 10.88
C ILE A 31 -16.19 1.44 11.88
N TYR A 32 -15.76 0.30 11.39
CA TYR A 32 -15.39 -0.85 12.21
C TYR A 32 -13.89 -1.11 12.08
N GLU A 33 -13.18 -1.07 13.20
CA GLU A 33 -11.76 -1.38 13.28
C GLU A 33 -11.51 -2.55 14.22
N LYS A 34 -10.78 -3.55 13.74
CA LYS A 34 -10.46 -4.74 14.54
C LYS A 34 -9.43 -4.49 15.64
N HIS A 35 -8.63 -3.43 15.50
CA HIS A 35 -7.60 -3.03 16.45
C HIS A 35 -8.07 -1.89 17.36
N SER A 36 -7.21 -1.50 18.31
CA SER A 36 -7.51 -0.49 19.32
C SER A 36 -7.25 0.95 18.85
N GLU A 37 -6.63 1.15 17.68
CA GLU A 37 -6.25 2.47 17.18
C GLU A 37 -6.39 2.55 15.66
N VAL A 38 -6.46 3.78 15.14
CA VAL A 38 -6.37 4.08 13.71
C VAL A 38 -4.95 3.89 13.19
N GLY A 39 -4.78 3.81 11.87
CA GLY A 39 -3.44 3.75 11.25
C GLY A 39 -3.24 2.56 10.34
N GLY A 40 -4.05 1.50 10.49
CA GLY A 40 -3.96 0.30 9.67
C GLY A 40 -2.59 -0.36 9.78
N ILE A 41 -1.88 -0.48 8.65
CA ILE A 41 -0.56 -1.12 8.64
C ILE A 41 0.53 -0.32 9.36
N TRP A 42 0.37 1.00 9.56
CA TRP A 42 1.40 1.86 10.17
C TRP A 42 1.49 1.72 11.68
N ASP A 43 0.47 1.19 12.31
CA ASP A 43 0.53 0.80 13.71
C ASP A 43 1.25 -0.55 13.86
N ILE A 44 2.48 -0.52 14.41
CA ILE A 44 3.30 -1.72 14.59
C ILE A 44 2.74 -2.66 15.66
N THR A 45 1.88 -2.16 16.55
CA THR A 45 1.25 -2.97 17.61
C THR A 45 0.14 -3.86 17.07
N ASN A 46 -0.36 -3.59 15.87
CA ASN A 46 -1.39 -4.38 15.23
C ASN A 46 -0.90 -5.78 14.86
N ALA A 47 -1.57 -6.81 15.34
CA ALA A 47 -1.25 -8.18 14.96
C ALA A 47 -1.38 -8.38 13.44
N GLY A 48 -0.34 -8.91 12.80
CA GLY A 48 -0.29 -9.15 11.35
C GLY A 48 0.06 -7.92 10.50
N THR A 49 0.41 -6.76 11.10
CA THR A 49 0.95 -5.63 10.34
C THR A 49 2.26 -6.01 9.63
N PRO A 50 2.46 -5.57 8.37
CA PRO A 50 3.73 -5.76 7.68
C PRO A 50 4.84 -4.82 8.14
N MET A 51 4.55 -3.85 9.03
CA MET A 51 5.54 -2.86 9.48
C MET A 51 6.54 -3.44 10.47
N TYR A 52 7.74 -2.92 10.40
CA TYR A 52 8.91 -3.22 11.25
C TYR A 52 9.54 -1.91 11.72
N GLN A 53 10.44 -1.99 12.69
CA GLN A 53 10.96 -0.81 13.41
C GLN A 53 11.69 0.18 12.50
N SER A 54 12.49 -0.30 11.57
CA SER A 54 13.27 0.52 10.62
C SER A 54 12.47 1.01 9.40
N ALA A 55 11.17 0.68 9.30
CA ALA A 55 10.36 1.05 8.13
C ALA A 55 10.18 2.57 8.00
N HIS A 56 10.35 3.05 6.77
CA HIS A 56 10.09 4.43 6.37
C HIS A 56 9.12 4.49 5.20
N PHE A 57 8.49 5.62 5.02
CA PHE A 57 7.68 5.89 3.85
C PHE A 57 8.56 5.84 2.59
N ILE A 58 8.07 5.20 1.52
CA ILE A 58 8.84 5.01 0.28
C ILE A 58 8.64 6.11 -0.75
N SER A 59 7.67 6.98 -0.54
CA SER A 59 7.44 8.20 -1.31
C SER A 59 7.70 9.43 -0.43
N SER A 60 8.04 10.56 -1.05
CA SER A 60 8.36 11.76 -0.28
C SER A 60 7.15 12.36 0.43
N LYS A 61 7.37 13.05 1.56
CA LYS A 61 6.32 13.79 2.28
C LYS A 61 5.60 14.79 1.38
N THR A 62 6.34 15.42 0.48
CA THR A 62 5.83 16.43 -0.44
C THR A 62 4.79 15.87 -1.43
N MET A 63 4.99 14.63 -1.89
CA MET A 63 4.15 14.00 -2.91
C MET A 63 3.05 13.11 -2.32
N SER A 64 2.98 12.98 -0.99
CA SER A 64 2.20 11.92 -0.35
C SER A 64 1.23 12.38 0.74
N GLY A 65 1.13 13.67 1.03
CA GLY A 65 0.15 14.19 1.99
C GLY A 65 -1.30 14.03 1.50
N HIS A 66 -2.23 14.03 2.45
CA HIS A 66 -3.65 14.13 2.16
C HIS A 66 -4.01 15.51 1.61
N LEU A 67 -5.01 15.59 0.75
CA LEU A 67 -5.52 16.86 0.23
C LEU A 67 -6.06 17.72 1.37
N GLY A 68 -5.58 18.96 1.44
CA GLY A 68 -5.92 19.90 2.51
C GLY A 68 -5.29 19.58 3.88
N PHE A 69 -4.44 18.52 3.95
CA PHE A 69 -3.76 18.11 5.16
C PHE A 69 -2.34 17.63 4.83
N PRO A 70 -1.40 18.56 4.54
CA PRO A 70 -0.02 18.20 4.21
C PRO A 70 0.68 17.57 5.42
N MET A 71 1.74 16.79 5.16
CA MET A 71 2.61 16.33 6.24
C MET A 71 3.36 17.52 6.86
N PRO A 72 3.69 17.49 8.16
CA PRO A 72 4.41 18.55 8.86
C PRO A 72 5.74 18.93 8.18
N ASP A 73 6.11 20.21 8.25
CA ASP A 73 7.32 20.73 7.60
C ASP A 73 8.61 20.20 8.25
N ASP A 74 8.56 19.88 9.54
CA ASP A 74 9.66 19.30 10.32
C ASP A 74 9.88 17.80 10.08
N TYR A 75 8.98 17.13 9.35
CA TYR A 75 9.21 15.74 8.95
C TYR A 75 10.34 15.64 7.91
N PRO A 76 11.15 14.57 7.97
CA PRO A 76 12.15 14.31 6.93
C PRO A 76 11.48 14.04 5.58
N ASP A 77 12.26 14.09 4.50
CA ASP A 77 11.75 13.82 3.14
C ASP A 77 11.02 12.47 3.02
N TYR A 78 11.49 11.46 3.74
CA TYR A 78 10.89 10.13 3.84
C TYR A 78 10.60 9.80 5.30
N PRO A 79 9.41 10.16 5.82
CA PRO A 79 9.09 10.00 7.23
C PRO A 79 9.14 8.56 7.71
N SER A 80 9.53 8.37 8.96
CA SER A 80 9.50 7.06 9.63
C SER A 80 8.07 6.55 9.83
N ARG A 81 7.92 5.24 10.09
CA ARG A 81 6.62 4.65 10.42
C ARG A 81 5.93 5.34 11.60
N ILE A 82 6.70 5.79 12.60
CA ILE A 82 6.16 6.49 13.78
C ILE A 82 5.52 7.81 13.34
N GLN A 83 6.23 8.60 12.55
CA GLN A 83 5.73 9.88 12.04
C GLN A 83 4.50 9.70 11.13
N ILE A 84 4.49 8.66 10.29
CA ILE A 84 3.33 8.36 9.46
C ILE A 84 2.13 7.90 10.32
N HIS A 85 2.34 7.07 11.32
CA HIS A 85 1.27 6.67 12.24
C HIS A 85 0.68 7.89 12.97
N GLN A 86 1.53 8.76 13.52
CA GLN A 86 1.12 10.02 14.14
C GLN A 86 0.37 10.94 13.18
N TYR A 87 0.83 11.05 11.93
CA TYR A 87 0.16 11.83 10.90
C TYR A 87 -1.26 11.32 10.61
N ILE A 88 -1.46 10.00 10.58
CA ILE A 88 -2.78 9.38 10.38
C ILE A 88 -3.68 9.60 11.60
N GLN A 89 -3.15 9.47 12.82
CA GLN A 89 -3.88 9.78 14.05
C GLN A 89 -4.34 11.24 14.07
N ASN A 90 -3.44 12.17 13.75
CA ASN A 90 -3.75 13.59 13.65
C ASN A 90 -4.81 13.87 12.55
N PHE A 91 -4.73 13.17 11.42
CA PHE A 91 -5.75 13.26 10.37
C PHE A 91 -7.13 12.84 10.89
N ALA A 92 -7.21 11.73 11.61
CA ALA A 92 -8.47 11.25 12.21
C ALA A 92 -9.01 12.22 13.26
N GLN A 93 -8.12 12.74 14.12
CA GLN A 93 -8.45 13.68 15.21
C GLN A 93 -9.00 15.00 14.65
N VAL A 94 -8.27 15.65 13.73
CA VAL A 94 -8.64 16.96 13.17
C VAL A 94 -9.96 16.89 12.39
N ASN A 95 -10.22 15.75 11.76
CA ASN A 95 -11.48 15.53 11.05
C ASN A 95 -12.62 15.03 11.97
N GLY A 96 -12.39 14.85 13.27
CA GLY A 96 -13.39 14.37 14.25
C GLY A 96 -13.94 13.00 13.85
N LEU A 97 -13.07 12.05 13.51
CA LEU A 97 -13.51 10.74 13.02
C LEU A 97 -13.58 9.69 14.12
N TYR A 98 -12.89 9.88 15.24
CA TYR A 98 -12.81 8.92 16.34
C TYR A 98 -14.20 8.54 16.91
N GLU A 99 -15.11 9.50 17.04
CA GLU A 99 -16.48 9.27 17.52
C GLU A 99 -17.32 8.34 16.63
N HIS A 100 -16.87 8.15 15.36
CA HIS A 100 -17.53 7.30 14.38
C HIS A 100 -16.87 5.91 14.25
N ILE A 101 -15.85 5.59 15.07
CA ILE A 101 -15.10 4.33 15.00
C ILE A 101 -15.49 3.41 16.14
N ARG A 102 -15.83 2.17 15.80
CA ARG A 102 -15.92 1.07 16.75
C ARG A 102 -14.62 0.29 16.71
N PHE A 103 -13.74 0.58 17.66
CA PHE A 103 -12.49 -0.13 17.86
C PHE A 103 -12.70 -1.53 18.45
N ASN A 104 -11.68 -2.38 18.38
CA ASN A 104 -11.68 -3.76 18.89
C ASN A 104 -12.87 -4.56 18.36
N THR A 105 -13.31 -4.24 17.14
CA THR A 105 -14.53 -4.78 16.55
C THR A 105 -14.20 -5.43 15.23
N LYS A 106 -13.82 -6.71 15.28
CA LYS A 106 -13.56 -7.52 14.09
C LYS A 106 -14.88 -7.93 13.45
N ILE A 107 -15.01 -7.74 12.15
CA ILE A 107 -16.16 -8.22 11.39
C ILE A 107 -15.95 -9.69 11.04
N LYS A 108 -16.89 -10.53 11.48
CA LYS A 108 -16.92 -11.96 11.19
C LYS A 108 -17.39 -12.22 9.77
N GLU A 109 -18.50 -11.60 9.40
CA GLU A 109 -19.17 -11.83 8.12
C GLU A 109 -19.99 -10.61 7.72
N VAL A 110 -20.16 -10.42 6.41
CA VAL A 110 -21.09 -9.46 5.81
C VAL A 110 -21.94 -10.18 4.78
N VAL A 111 -23.27 -10.08 4.92
CA VAL A 111 -24.25 -10.71 4.02
C VAL A 111 -25.13 -9.63 3.40
N PHE A 112 -25.43 -9.75 2.10
CA PHE A 112 -26.40 -8.90 1.42
C PHE A 112 -27.76 -9.59 1.41
N LYS A 113 -28.73 -9.02 2.13
CA LYS A 113 -30.08 -9.57 2.27
C LYS A 113 -31.11 -8.44 2.26
N ASP A 114 -32.19 -8.64 1.54
CA ASP A 114 -33.32 -7.70 1.45
C ASP A 114 -32.92 -6.27 1.06
N GLY A 115 -31.91 -6.15 0.16
CA GLY A 115 -31.38 -4.87 -0.32
C GLY A 115 -30.43 -4.14 0.65
N LEU A 116 -30.04 -4.77 1.77
CA LEU A 116 -29.19 -4.22 2.81
C LEU A 116 -27.98 -5.11 3.09
N TRP A 117 -26.89 -4.48 3.50
CA TRP A 117 -25.70 -5.13 4.00
C TRP A 117 -25.84 -5.40 5.50
N GLN A 118 -25.90 -6.65 5.87
CA GLN A 118 -25.90 -7.09 7.27
C GLN A 118 -24.45 -7.33 7.70
N VAL A 119 -23.90 -6.39 8.45
CA VAL A 119 -22.53 -6.44 8.98
C VAL A 119 -22.58 -7.12 10.34
N GLN A 120 -21.93 -8.28 10.47
CA GLN A 120 -21.88 -9.11 11.68
C GLN A 120 -20.54 -8.92 12.40
N PRO A 121 -20.48 -8.13 13.49
CA PRO A 121 -19.31 -8.11 14.37
C PRO A 121 -19.16 -9.44 15.12
N GLU A 122 -17.92 -9.83 15.45
CA GLU A 122 -17.71 -10.97 16.34
C GLU A 122 -18.33 -10.70 17.72
N GLY A 123 -19.13 -11.64 18.21
CA GLY A 123 -19.78 -11.56 19.54
C GLY A 123 -20.95 -10.57 19.64
N ALA A 124 -21.43 -9.97 18.56
CA ALA A 124 -22.54 -9.02 18.58
C ALA A 124 -23.60 -9.36 17.51
N ALA A 125 -24.79 -8.78 17.63
CA ALA A 125 -25.84 -8.92 16.63
C ALA A 125 -25.49 -8.18 15.32
N PRO A 126 -25.96 -8.65 14.14
CA PRO A 126 -25.74 -7.97 12.88
C PRO A 126 -26.42 -6.61 12.84
N VAL A 127 -25.78 -5.66 12.16
CA VAL A 127 -26.29 -4.30 11.93
C VAL A 127 -26.49 -4.09 10.45
N SER A 128 -27.63 -3.54 10.04
CA SER A 128 -27.98 -3.33 8.65
C SER A 128 -27.55 -1.96 8.13
N TYR A 129 -27.00 -1.93 6.92
CA TYR A 129 -26.52 -0.75 6.21
C TYR A 129 -26.96 -0.76 4.76
N ARG A 130 -27.20 0.40 4.19
CA ARG A 130 -27.53 0.51 2.76
C ARG A 130 -26.30 0.40 1.89
N TRP A 131 -25.15 0.88 2.34
CA TRP A 131 -23.88 0.86 1.60
C TRP A 131 -22.77 0.24 2.43
N LEU A 132 -21.87 -0.45 1.72
CA LEU A 132 -20.67 -1.06 2.28
C LEU A 132 -19.42 -0.53 1.57
N VAL A 133 -18.42 -0.13 2.34
CA VAL A 133 -17.08 0.18 1.85
C VAL A 133 -16.06 -0.77 2.46
N CYS A 134 -15.46 -1.61 1.63
CA CYS A 134 -14.34 -2.45 2.01
C CYS A 134 -13.07 -1.59 2.01
N ALA A 135 -12.48 -1.33 3.18
CA ALA A 135 -11.26 -0.55 3.38
C ALA A 135 -10.24 -1.25 4.31
N SER A 136 -10.36 -2.58 4.42
CA SER A 136 -9.55 -3.41 5.32
C SER A 136 -8.09 -3.59 4.89
N GLY A 137 -7.69 -3.03 3.74
CA GLY A 137 -6.33 -3.09 3.23
C GLY A 137 -6.00 -4.40 2.51
N SER A 138 -4.86 -4.41 1.81
CA SER A 138 -4.41 -5.52 0.95
C SER A 138 -3.11 -6.20 1.39
N LEU A 139 -2.53 -5.79 2.53
CA LEU A 139 -1.22 -6.26 3.00
C LEU A 139 -1.33 -7.05 4.33
N TRP A 140 -2.38 -7.86 4.47
CA TRP A 140 -2.65 -8.65 5.68
C TRP A 140 -2.56 -10.16 5.47
N ASP A 141 -2.70 -10.64 4.22
CA ASP A 141 -2.68 -12.07 3.87
C ASP A 141 -1.32 -12.40 3.23
N PRO A 142 -0.36 -12.98 3.98
CA PRO A 142 0.99 -13.20 3.48
C PRO A 142 1.02 -14.23 2.35
N ASN A 143 1.71 -13.90 1.26
CA ASN A 143 1.99 -14.84 0.20
C ASN A 143 3.22 -15.69 0.57
N ARG A 144 2.99 -16.82 1.22
CA ARG A 144 4.04 -17.74 1.67
C ARG A 144 4.17 -18.93 0.70
N PRO A 145 5.12 -18.88 -0.25
CA PRO A 145 5.40 -20.04 -1.08
C PRO A 145 6.01 -21.16 -0.21
N ARG A 146 5.73 -22.40 -0.58
CA ARG A 146 6.43 -23.55 -0.01
C ARG A 146 7.75 -23.73 -0.74
N LEU A 147 8.85 -23.79 -0.01
CA LEU A 147 10.17 -24.07 -0.56
C LEU A 147 10.37 -25.59 -0.67
N LYS A 148 10.99 -26.04 -1.76
CA LYS A 148 11.30 -27.45 -1.94
C LYS A 148 12.32 -27.86 -0.87
N GLY A 149 12.08 -28.92 -0.12
CA GLY A 149 12.94 -29.38 0.97
C GLY A 149 12.75 -28.63 2.30
N GLU A 150 11.72 -27.78 2.42
CA GLU A 150 11.47 -27.03 3.66
C GLU A 150 11.19 -27.94 4.87
N GLU A 151 10.64 -29.13 4.64
CA GLU A 151 10.32 -30.11 5.68
C GLU A 151 11.54 -30.72 6.36
N GLN A 152 12.71 -30.70 5.73
CA GLN A 152 13.96 -31.19 6.26
C GLN A 152 14.90 -30.09 6.76
N PHE A 153 14.57 -28.83 6.53
CA PHE A 153 15.40 -27.70 6.91
C PHE A 153 15.31 -27.48 8.43
N GLU A 154 16.43 -27.49 9.13
CA GLU A 154 16.52 -27.30 10.59
C GLU A 154 16.53 -25.84 11.00
N GLY A 155 16.82 -24.90 10.06
CA GLY A 155 16.69 -23.45 10.29
C GLY A 155 15.24 -22.99 10.32
N GLU A 156 15.06 -21.75 10.70
CA GLU A 156 13.73 -21.14 10.74
C GLU A 156 13.33 -20.56 9.39
N VAL A 157 12.07 -20.76 8.97
CA VAL A 157 11.47 -20.10 7.79
C VAL A 157 10.26 -19.29 8.21
N MET A 158 10.34 -17.97 8.08
CA MET A 158 9.21 -17.10 8.39
C MET A 158 8.91 -16.08 7.30
N HIS A 159 7.66 -15.63 7.22
CA HIS A 159 7.29 -14.53 6.34
C HIS A 159 7.65 -13.16 6.97
N ALA A 160 8.03 -12.18 6.14
CA ALA A 160 8.42 -10.84 6.56
C ALA A 160 7.37 -10.12 7.46
N VAL A 161 6.09 -10.50 7.41
CA VAL A 161 5.04 -9.99 8.31
C VAL A 161 5.35 -10.24 9.80
N LYS A 162 6.11 -11.29 10.12
CA LYS A 162 6.52 -11.60 11.49
C LYS A 162 7.76 -10.83 11.95
N TYR A 163 8.54 -10.30 11.01
CA TYR A 163 9.73 -9.50 11.31
C TYR A 163 9.34 -8.15 11.92
N LYS A 164 9.96 -7.76 13.04
CA LYS A 164 9.67 -6.50 13.74
C LYS A 164 10.90 -5.64 13.99
N ASN A 165 12.04 -6.24 14.28
CA ASN A 165 13.29 -5.52 14.54
C ASN A 165 14.52 -6.37 14.23
N SER A 166 15.68 -5.73 14.13
CA SER A 166 16.94 -6.34 13.75
C SER A 166 17.59 -7.22 14.82
N ASP A 167 17.21 -7.11 16.10
CA ASP A 167 17.75 -7.96 17.17
C ASP A 167 17.52 -9.45 16.90
N TYR A 168 16.47 -9.76 16.13
CA TYR A 168 16.15 -11.12 15.72
C TYR A 168 17.25 -11.80 14.88
N PHE A 169 18.12 -11.01 14.26
CA PHE A 169 19.20 -11.49 13.39
C PHE A 169 20.53 -11.80 14.11
N ARG A 170 20.62 -11.39 15.37
CA ARG A 170 21.87 -11.53 16.14
C ARG A 170 22.37 -12.97 16.15
N ASN A 171 23.63 -13.15 15.78
CA ASN A 171 24.33 -14.45 15.71
C ASN A 171 23.72 -15.47 14.73
N LYS A 172 23.01 -15.01 13.70
CA LYS A 172 22.39 -15.85 12.66
C LYS A 172 22.95 -15.53 11.28
N ARG A 173 23.02 -16.56 10.42
CA ARG A 173 23.18 -16.42 8.97
C ARG A 173 21.77 -16.27 8.38
N VAL A 174 21.49 -15.11 7.80
CA VAL A 174 20.14 -14.71 7.41
C VAL A 174 20.01 -14.64 5.90
N LEU A 175 19.04 -15.32 5.33
CA LEU A 175 18.66 -15.21 3.93
C LEU A 175 17.32 -14.49 3.80
N VAL A 176 17.32 -13.33 3.12
CA VAL A 176 16.09 -12.63 2.74
C VAL A 176 15.70 -13.01 1.31
N VAL A 177 14.49 -13.54 1.13
CA VAL A 177 13.96 -13.98 -0.16
C VAL A 177 13.00 -12.95 -0.73
N GLY A 178 13.41 -12.34 -1.83
CA GLY A 178 12.66 -11.28 -2.53
C GLY A 178 13.25 -9.89 -2.31
N ALA A 179 13.30 -9.12 -3.41
CA ALA A 179 13.87 -7.77 -3.45
C ALA A 179 12.81 -6.69 -3.70
N GLY A 180 11.63 -6.83 -3.09
CA GLY A 180 10.71 -5.70 -2.92
C GLY A 180 11.26 -4.71 -1.86
N ASN A 181 10.63 -3.53 -1.68
CA ASN A 181 11.12 -2.54 -0.72
C ASN A 181 11.33 -3.15 0.68
N SER A 182 10.39 -3.94 1.21
CA SER A 182 10.55 -4.61 2.51
C SER A 182 11.72 -5.60 2.52
N GLY A 183 11.90 -6.40 1.45
CA GLY A 183 13.00 -7.36 1.40
C GLY A 183 14.37 -6.69 1.41
N VAL A 184 14.48 -5.56 0.70
CA VAL A 184 15.73 -4.78 0.64
C VAL A 184 16.01 -4.10 1.98
N ASP A 185 15.01 -3.50 2.63
CA ASP A 185 15.18 -2.89 3.95
C ASP A 185 15.56 -3.93 5.01
N ILE A 186 14.89 -5.10 5.03
CA ILE A 186 15.18 -6.20 5.95
C ILE A 186 16.61 -6.77 5.69
N ALA A 187 17.05 -6.82 4.43
CA ALA A 187 18.43 -7.23 4.12
C ALA A 187 19.46 -6.21 4.62
N CYS A 188 19.13 -4.90 4.60
CA CYS A 188 19.96 -3.86 5.21
C CYS A 188 20.03 -4.00 6.75
N ASP A 189 18.90 -4.29 7.39
CA ASP A 189 18.87 -4.57 8.84
C ASP A 189 19.69 -5.83 9.17
N ALA A 190 19.64 -6.86 8.33
CA ALA A 190 20.44 -8.07 8.48
C ALA A 190 21.94 -7.80 8.30
N ALA A 191 22.33 -6.95 7.34
CA ALA A 191 23.73 -6.54 7.13
C ALA A 191 24.36 -5.97 8.40
N PHE A 192 23.58 -5.29 9.22
CA PHE A 192 24.06 -4.63 10.44
C PHE A 192 24.13 -5.58 11.65
N MET A 193 23.23 -6.57 11.74
CA MET A 193 23.04 -7.35 12.97
C MET A 193 23.34 -8.85 12.84
N ALA A 194 23.28 -9.40 11.63
CA ALA A 194 23.49 -10.82 11.39
C ALA A 194 24.99 -11.18 11.36
N GLN A 195 25.31 -12.45 11.59
CA GLN A 195 26.64 -12.98 11.36
C GLN A 195 27.02 -12.94 9.87
N GLN A 196 26.05 -13.25 9.01
CA GLN A 196 26.15 -13.15 7.55
C GLN A 196 24.76 -12.88 6.98
N ALA A 197 24.65 -11.97 6.00
CA ALA A 197 23.40 -11.66 5.33
C ALA A 197 23.45 -12.01 3.84
N PHE A 198 22.36 -12.62 3.38
CA PHE A 198 22.14 -12.94 1.96
C PHE A 198 20.81 -12.36 1.48
N ILE A 199 20.75 -11.98 0.21
CA ILE A 199 19.49 -11.61 -0.45
C ILE A 199 19.31 -12.44 -1.73
N SER A 200 18.21 -13.20 -1.83
CA SER A 200 17.89 -14.01 -3.00
C SER A 200 16.85 -13.31 -3.89
N MET A 201 17.11 -13.28 -5.19
CA MET A 201 16.26 -12.62 -6.19
C MET A 201 16.02 -13.53 -7.39
N ARG A 202 14.74 -13.65 -7.81
CA ARG A 202 14.35 -14.42 -8.99
C ARG A 202 14.72 -13.74 -10.31
N ARG A 203 14.81 -12.38 -10.31
CA ARG A 203 15.05 -11.55 -11.49
C ARG A 203 15.80 -10.28 -11.12
N GLY A 204 16.30 -9.55 -12.09
CA GLY A 204 16.91 -8.25 -11.89
C GLY A 204 15.87 -7.16 -11.66
N TYR A 205 16.27 -6.15 -10.90
CA TYR A 205 15.44 -4.99 -10.54
C TYR A 205 16.18 -3.69 -10.80
N HIS A 206 15.42 -2.61 -10.99
CA HIS A 206 15.95 -1.25 -11.04
C HIS A 206 15.97 -0.66 -9.63
N PHE A 207 17.16 -0.30 -9.16
CA PHE A 207 17.34 0.42 -7.90
C PHE A 207 17.34 1.92 -8.18
N VAL A 208 16.47 2.64 -7.51
CA VAL A 208 16.33 4.09 -7.65
C VAL A 208 16.81 4.74 -6.34
N PRO A 209 17.81 5.61 -6.37
CA PRO A 209 18.20 6.38 -5.19
C PRO A 209 17.01 7.19 -4.65
N LYS A 210 16.89 7.29 -3.32
CA LYS A 210 15.83 8.12 -2.72
C LYS A 210 15.96 9.60 -3.11
N HIS A 211 17.18 10.08 -3.35
CA HIS A 211 17.46 11.44 -3.84
C HIS A 211 18.22 11.41 -5.15
N ILE A 212 17.84 12.30 -6.06
CA ILE A 212 18.51 12.56 -7.34
C ILE A 212 18.86 14.04 -7.33
N PHE A 213 20.17 14.35 -7.40
CA PHE A 213 20.69 15.72 -7.27
C PHE A 213 20.16 16.48 -6.04
N GLY A 214 20.07 15.79 -4.89
CA GLY A 214 19.59 16.35 -3.62
C GLY A 214 18.06 16.53 -3.53
N ILE A 215 17.30 16.13 -4.55
CA ILE A 215 15.84 16.23 -4.59
C ILE A 215 15.23 14.83 -4.44
N PRO A 216 14.16 14.63 -3.66
CA PRO A 216 13.46 13.36 -3.61
C PRO A 216 13.09 12.85 -5.01
N ALA A 217 13.33 11.56 -5.27
CA ALA A 217 13.26 11.00 -6.62
C ALA A 217 11.86 11.11 -7.26
N ASP A 218 10.79 11.02 -6.49
CA ASP A 218 9.41 11.20 -6.95
C ASP A 218 9.10 12.68 -7.29
N VAL A 219 9.64 13.63 -6.53
CA VAL A 219 9.59 15.08 -6.83
C VAL A 219 10.38 15.38 -8.10
N PHE A 220 11.58 14.80 -8.23
CA PHE A 220 12.42 14.95 -9.42
C PHE A 220 11.70 14.42 -10.67
N ALA A 221 11.14 13.21 -10.59
CA ALA A 221 10.37 12.61 -11.68
C ALA A 221 9.14 13.44 -12.07
N HIS A 222 8.45 14.04 -11.10
CA HIS A 222 7.29 14.91 -11.34
C HIS A 222 7.71 16.22 -12.04
N LYS A 223 8.82 16.83 -11.64
CA LYS A 223 9.31 18.09 -12.24
C LYS A 223 9.88 17.90 -13.65
N THR A 224 10.47 16.73 -13.93
CA THR A 224 11.11 16.44 -15.23
C THR A 224 10.22 15.66 -16.18
N GLY A 225 9.07 15.15 -15.70
CA GLY A 225 8.08 14.44 -16.50
C GLY A 225 7.37 15.38 -17.47
N GLY A 226 7.33 15.04 -18.74
CA GLY A 226 6.68 15.89 -19.75
C GLY A 226 7.06 15.51 -21.17
N GLY A 227 7.00 14.24 -21.52
CA GLY A 227 7.30 13.76 -22.86
C GLY A 227 6.70 12.37 -23.12
N PRO A 228 6.93 11.79 -24.29
CA PRO A 228 6.54 10.42 -24.56
C PRO A 228 7.17 9.48 -23.52
N MET A 229 6.38 8.56 -22.95
CA MET A 229 6.81 7.66 -21.88
C MET A 229 8.07 6.86 -22.23
N TRP A 230 8.19 6.40 -23.49
CA TRP A 230 9.36 5.65 -23.93
C TRP A 230 10.66 6.47 -23.85
N LEU A 231 10.58 7.78 -24.16
CA LEU A 231 11.73 8.69 -24.08
C LEU A 231 12.10 8.95 -22.59
N SER A 232 11.10 9.21 -21.77
CA SER A 232 11.31 9.36 -20.32
C SER A 232 11.94 8.11 -19.71
N GLN A 233 11.46 6.92 -20.05
CA GLN A 233 12.04 5.65 -19.60
C GLN A 233 13.49 5.46 -20.09
N TRP A 234 13.78 5.83 -21.33
CA TRP A 234 15.13 5.71 -21.90
C TRP A 234 16.10 6.67 -21.21
N VAL A 235 15.75 7.97 -21.11
CA VAL A 235 16.57 9.00 -20.43
C VAL A 235 16.81 8.62 -18.97
N PHE A 236 15.75 8.28 -18.24
CA PHE A 236 15.84 7.90 -16.84
C PHE A 236 16.67 6.62 -16.63
N GLY A 237 16.54 5.66 -17.52
CA GLY A 237 17.34 4.42 -17.50
C GLY A 237 18.84 4.69 -17.73
N LYS A 238 19.19 5.61 -18.65
CA LYS A 238 20.58 6.02 -18.87
C LYS A 238 21.13 6.77 -17.66
N MET A 239 20.34 7.68 -17.09
CA MET A 239 20.72 8.42 -15.87
C MET A 239 20.94 7.48 -14.68
N LEU A 240 20.04 6.52 -14.43
CA LEU A 240 20.23 5.53 -13.37
C LEU A 240 21.49 4.72 -13.57
N ARG A 241 21.78 4.29 -14.79
CA ARG A 241 23.01 3.55 -15.09
C ARG A 241 24.26 4.37 -14.86
N LEU A 242 24.20 5.68 -15.12
CA LEU A 242 25.31 6.60 -14.82
C LEU A 242 25.50 6.76 -13.30
N LEU A 243 24.40 6.86 -12.53
CA LEU A 243 24.45 7.05 -11.09
C LEU A 243 24.84 5.78 -10.31
N THR A 244 24.36 4.60 -10.75
CA THR A 244 24.55 3.35 -10.01
C THR A 244 25.61 2.42 -10.61
N GLY A 245 26.05 2.69 -11.84
CA GLY A 245 26.99 1.85 -12.57
C GLY A 245 26.40 0.50 -13.00
N ASN A 246 27.30 -0.47 -13.23
CA ASN A 246 26.91 -1.84 -13.57
C ASN A 246 26.73 -2.67 -12.29
N LEU A 247 25.49 -2.90 -11.91
CA LEU A 247 25.13 -3.63 -10.68
C LEU A 247 25.40 -5.15 -10.77
N THR A 248 25.64 -5.71 -11.96
CA THR A 248 25.93 -7.15 -12.10
C THR A 248 27.25 -7.54 -11.44
N ARG A 249 28.19 -6.60 -11.30
CA ARG A 249 29.46 -6.80 -10.55
C ARG A 249 29.24 -7.08 -9.05
N LEU A 250 28.05 -6.76 -8.52
CA LEU A 250 27.65 -6.99 -7.13
C LEU A 250 26.83 -8.29 -6.97
N GLY A 251 26.84 -9.17 -7.97
CA GLY A 251 26.05 -10.41 -7.97
C GLY A 251 24.57 -10.22 -8.35
N LEU A 252 24.11 -8.97 -8.55
CA LEU A 252 22.72 -8.69 -8.94
C LEU A 252 22.46 -9.11 -10.40
N GLN A 253 21.23 -9.54 -10.68
CA GLN A 253 20.81 -9.84 -12.03
C GLN A 253 20.52 -8.57 -12.83
N LYS A 254 20.81 -8.59 -14.13
CA LYS A 254 20.41 -7.51 -15.04
C LYS A 254 18.87 -7.46 -15.12
N PRO A 255 18.25 -6.27 -14.97
CA PRO A 255 16.82 -6.14 -15.21
C PRO A 255 16.42 -6.59 -16.62
N ASP A 256 15.34 -7.36 -16.72
CA ASP A 256 14.75 -7.88 -17.96
C ASP A 256 13.60 -7.00 -18.49
N HIS A 257 13.43 -5.83 -17.91
CA HIS A 257 12.34 -4.88 -18.22
C HIS A 257 12.83 -3.44 -18.16
N SER A 258 12.05 -2.53 -18.75
CA SER A 258 12.34 -1.09 -18.70
C SER A 258 12.14 -0.52 -17.30
N VAL A 259 12.83 0.57 -17.00
CA VAL A 259 12.58 1.35 -15.77
C VAL A 259 11.11 1.76 -15.72
N MET A 260 10.51 1.79 -14.53
CA MET A 260 9.08 2.04 -14.26
C MET A 260 8.11 0.93 -14.74
N SER A 261 8.56 -0.08 -15.47
CA SER A 261 7.70 -1.23 -15.84
C SER A 261 7.44 -2.20 -14.69
N SER A 262 8.14 -2.03 -13.57
CA SER A 262 7.86 -2.68 -12.28
C SER A 262 7.91 -1.62 -11.19
N HIS A 263 7.40 -1.97 -10.01
CA HIS A 263 7.55 -1.09 -8.84
C HIS A 263 9.05 -0.87 -8.57
N PRO A 264 9.54 0.39 -8.55
CA PRO A 264 10.96 0.66 -8.35
C PRO A 264 11.36 0.30 -6.91
N ILE A 265 12.59 -0.15 -6.74
CA ILE A 265 13.19 -0.33 -5.42
C ILE A 265 13.80 0.99 -5.00
N MET A 266 13.16 1.64 -4.05
CA MET A 266 13.58 2.95 -3.53
C MET A 266 14.59 2.79 -2.40
N ASN A 267 15.80 2.29 -2.73
CA ASN A 267 16.84 2.02 -1.77
C ASN A 267 18.22 2.11 -2.42
N SER A 268 19.13 2.86 -1.80
CA SER A 268 20.55 2.91 -2.16
C SER A 268 21.44 2.23 -1.12
N GLN A 269 20.91 1.97 0.07
CA GLN A 269 21.67 1.43 1.19
C GLN A 269 22.07 -0.04 0.97
N LEU A 270 21.19 -0.84 0.34
CA LEU A 270 21.54 -2.19 -0.04
C LEU A 270 22.75 -2.24 -0.98
N LEU A 271 22.84 -1.30 -1.94
CA LEU A 271 23.96 -1.24 -2.87
C LEU A 271 25.29 -0.99 -2.13
N HIS A 272 25.26 -0.18 -1.08
CA HIS A 272 26.39 0.05 -0.21
C HIS A 272 26.82 -1.26 0.50
N TYR A 273 25.90 -1.95 1.14
CA TYR A 273 26.20 -3.23 1.83
C TYR A 273 26.67 -4.35 0.88
N LEU A 274 26.13 -4.38 -0.36
CA LEU A 274 26.62 -5.30 -1.39
C LEU A 274 28.05 -4.95 -1.84
N GLN A 275 28.43 -3.67 -1.87
CA GLN A 275 29.78 -3.22 -2.22
C GLN A 275 30.80 -3.54 -1.14
N HIS A 276 30.39 -3.57 0.12
CA HIS A 276 31.25 -3.90 1.27
C HIS A 276 31.29 -5.43 1.54
N GLY A 277 30.40 -6.20 0.95
CA GLY A 277 30.31 -7.64 1.21
C GLY A 277 29.49 -8.01 2.45
N ASP A 278 28.89 -7.02 3.12
CA ASP A 278 28.03 -7.24 4.29
C ASP A 278 26.72 -7.96 3.91
N VAL A 279 26.29 -7.82 2.65
CA VAL A 279 25.22 -8.61 2.05
C VAL A 279 25.72 -9.27 0.78
N ILE A 280 25.41 -10.54 0.60
CA ILE A 280 25.75 -11.33 -0.60
C ILE A 280 24.48 -11.56 -1.41
N ALA A 281 24.48 -11.13 -2.69
CA ALA A 281 23.37 -11.38 -3.61
C ALA A 281 23.42 -12.83 -4.13
N LYS A 282 22.28 -13.52 -4.07
CA LYS A 282 22.09 -14.90 -4.54
C LYS A 282 21.00 -14.99 -5.60
N ARG A 283 21.08 -16.03 -6.42
CA ARG A 283 20.03 -16.41 -7.37
C ARG A 283 18.79 -16.91 -6.63
N ASP A 284 17.76 -17.26 -7.38
CA ASP A 284 16.56 -17.89 -6.84
C ASP A 284 16.92 -19.23 -6.15
N ILE A 285 16.17 -19.59 -5.13
CA ILE A 285 16.32 -20.87 -4.43
C ILE A 285 15.91 -22.02 -5.36
N ASP A 286 16.70 -23.08 -5.39
CA ASP A 286 16.33 -24.36 -6.00
C ASP A 286 15.67 -25.26 -4.96
N HIS A 287 16.38 -25.58 -3.87
CA HIS A 287 15.84 -26.36 -2.77
C HIS A 287 16.62 -26.12 -1.46
N LEU A 288 16.05 -26.61 -0.37
CA LEU A 288 16.67 -26.62 0.96
C LEU A 288 17.16 -28.03 1.29
N THR A 289 18.27 -28.10 1.99
CA THR A 289 18.76 -29.31 2.67
C THR A 289 18.61 -29.12 4.18
N LYS A 290 19.24 -30.00 4.98
CA LYS A 290 19.15 -29.93 6.43
C LYS A 290 19.57 -28.56 7.01
N ASN A 291 20.71 -28.00 6.56
CA ASN A 291 21.26 -26.73 7.09
C ASN A 291 21.63 -25.73 6.00
N GLU A 292 21.38 -26.06 4.72
CA GLU A 292 21.86 -25.27 3.60
C GLU A 292 20.73 -24.90 2.64
N VAL A 293 20.93 -23.80 1.95
CA VAL A 293 20.12 -23.38 0.82
C VAL A 293 20.92 -23.59 -0.45
N VAL A 294 20.38 -24.36 -1.38
CA VAL A 294 20.93 -24.56 -2.72
C VAL A 294 20.24 -23.59 -3.68
N PHE A 295 21.04 -22.79 -4.40
CA PHE A 295 20.52 -21.81 -5.35
C PHE A 295 20.55 -22.35 -6.79
N LYS A 296 19.77 -21.73 -7.68
CA LYS A 296 19.67 -22.18 -9.10
C LYS A 296 20.95 -22.05 -9.93
N ASP A 297 21.96 -21.37 -9.42
CA ASP A 297 23.30 -21.33 -10.03
C ASP A 297 24.23 -22.44 -9.50
N GLY A 298 23.72 -23.32 -8.67
CA GLY A 298 24.47 -24.42 -8.05
C GLY A 298 25.27 -24.02 -6.80
N SER A 299 25.30 -22.75 -6.44
CA SER A 299 25.93 -22.33 -5.17
C SER A 299 25.13 -22.77 -3.96
N THR A 300 25.80 -22.99 -2.82
CA THR A 300 25.20 -23.40 -1.55
C THR A 300 25.64 -22.47 -0.45
N GLU A 301 24.77 -22.19 0.51
CA GLU A 301 25.09 -21.43 1.72
C GLU A 301 24.42 -22.05 2.93
N GLU A 302 25.14 -22.12 4.04
CA GLU A 302 24.55 -22.42 5.34
C GLU A 302 23.73 -21.25 5.85
N VAL A 303 22.49 -21.53 6.25
CA VAL A 303 21.52 -20.50 6.66
C VAL A 303 20.77 -20.96 7.91
N ASP A 304 20.65 -20.06 8.89
CA ASP A 304 19.92 -20.34 10.14
C ASP A 304 18.48 -19.79 10.08
N LEU A 305 18.26 -18.74 9.27
CA LEU A 305 16.99 -18.05 9.17
C LEU A 305 16.68 -17.60 7.74
N ILE A 306 15.52 -17.98 7.24
CA ILE A 306 15.00 -17.52 5.95
C ILE A 306 13.81 -16.57 6.19
N ILE A 307 13.90 -15.32 5.69
CA ILE A 307 12.83 -14.35 5.70
C ILE A 307 12.18 -14.29 4.31
N LEU A 308 10.93 -14.73 4.21
CA LEU A 308 10.16 -14.66 2.97
C LEU A 308 9.54 -13.25 2.78
N ALA A 309 10.22 -12.37 2.07
CA ALA A 309 9.71 -11.05 1.67
C ALA A 309 8.95 -11.13 0.32
N THR A 310 8.04 -12.09 0.23
CA THR A 310 7.38 -12.55 -0.99
C THR A 310 6.03 -11.87 -1.26
N GLY A 311 5.70 -10.85 -0.48
CA GLY A 311 4.50 -10.02 -0.65
C GLY A 311 3.23 -10.62 -0.06
N TYR A 312 2.08 -10.10 -0.50
CA TYR A 312 0.77 -10.38 0.09
C TYR A 312 -0.24 -10.71 -1.01
N LYS A 313 -1.30 -11.42 -0.63
CA LYS A 313 -2.48 -11.68 -1.46
C LYS A 313 -3.58 -10.69 -1.11
N TYR A 314 -4.38 -10.33 -2.10
CA TYR A 314 -5.60 -9.57 -1.83
C TYR A 314 -6.64 -10.48 -1.17
N SER A 315 -7.20 -10.01 -0.06
CA SER A 315 -8.19 -10.76 0.70
C SER A 315 -9.23 -9.82 1.30
N ILE A 316 -10.50 -10.22 1.24
CA ILE A 316 -11.63 -9.58 1.91
C ILE A 316 -12.37 -10.71 2.64
N PRO A 317 -11.84 -11.16 3.80
CA PRO A 317 -12.23 -12.44 4.39
C PRO A 317 -13.64 -12.45 4.99
N TYR A 318 -14.22 -11.29 5.24
CA TYR A 318 -15.57 -11.14 5.83
C TYR A 318 -16.67 -11.05 4.78
N LEU A 319 -16.36 -11.05 3.49
CA LEU A 319 -17.33 -10.96 2.41
C LEU A 319 -17.15 -12.11 1.43
N ASP A 320 -18.24 -12.70 0.97
CA ASP A 320 -18.19 -13.75 -0.05
C ASP A 320 -17.48 -13.25 -1.30
N LYS A 321 -16.56 -14.06 -1.81
CA LYS A 321 -15.79 -13.75 -3.03
C LYS A 321 -16.70 -13.53 -4.24
N ALA A 322 -17.88 -14.13 -4.28
CA ALA A 322 -18.86 -13.97 -5.36
C ALA A 322 -19.35 -12.53 -5.55
N PHE A 323 -19.22 -11.67 -4.54
CA PHE A 323 -19.54 -10.24 -4.68
C PHE A 323 -18.58 -9.46 -5.57
N PHE A 324 -17.42 -10.04 -5.89
CA PHE A 324 -16.45 -9.44 -6.81
C PHE A 324 -16.10 -10.42 -7.92
N GLU A 325 -15.95 -9.94 -9.13
CA GLU A 325 -15.21 -10.65 -10.16
C GLU A 325 -13.71 -10.60 -9.82
N TRP A 326 -13.06 -11.77 -9.70
CA TRP A 326 -11.64 -11.86 -9.36
C TRP A 326 -10.82 -12.23 -10.60
N LYS A 327 -9.78 -11.43 -10.89
CA LYS A 327 -8.80 -11.73 -11.94
C LYS A 327 -7.39 -11.55 -11.36
N SER A 328 -6.52 -12.55 -11.57
CA SER A 328 -5.16 -12.54 -11.02
C SER A 328 -5.15 -12.18 -9.51
N ASN A 329 -6.04 -12.83 -8.76
CA ASN A 329 -6.21 -12.62 -7.31
C ASN A 329 -6.53 -11.16 -6.89
N ARG A 330 -7.20 -10.38 -7.76
CA ARG A 330 -7.60 -8.99 -7.51
C ARG A 330 -9.07 -8.77 -7.84
N PRO A 331 -9.83 -8.02 -7.02
CA PRO A 331 -11.20 -7.66 -7.35
C PRO A 331 -11.22 -6.72 -8.56
N GLN A 332 -12.10 -7.00 -9.52
CA GLN A 332 -12.30 -6.15 -10.68
C GLN A 332 -13.27 -5.04 -10.32
N LEU A 333 -12.77 -3.82 -10.26
CA LEU A 333 -13.51 -2.64 -9.83
C LEU A 333 -13.38 -1.53 -10.89
N TYR A 334 -14.47 -0.88 -11.23
CA TYR A 334 -14.41 0.32 -12.05
C TYR A 334 -13.70 1.42 -11.27
N LEU A 335 -12.70 2.05 -11.88
CA LEU A 335 -11.81 3.03 -11.22
C LEU A 335 -11.25 2.54 -9.87
N LYS A 336 -11.03 1.22 -9.71
CA LYS A 336 -10.51 0.60 -8.47
C LYS A 336 -11.35 0.83 -7.21
N MET A 337 -12.61 1.28 -7.35
CA MET A 337 -13.47 1.57 -6.20
C MET A 337 -14.94 1.16 -6.36
N PHE A 338 -15.51 1.22 -7.56
CA PHE A 338 -16.91 0.87 -7.78
C PHE A 338 -17.07 -0.59 -8.16
N ASN A 339 -17.96 -1.31 -7.50
CA ASN A 339 -18.34 -2.65 -7.91
C ASN A 339 -19.37 -2.58 -9.06
N PRO A 340 -19.07 -3.13 -10.26
CA PRO A 340 -20.00 -3.06 -11.38
C PRO A 340 -21.27 -3.88 -11.20
N GLN A 341 -21.24 -4.91 -10.35
CA GLN A 341 -22.37 -5.84 -10.13
C GLN A 341 -23.28 -5.37 -9.01
N ASN A 342 -22.73 -4.73 -7.97
CA ASN A 342 -23.50 -4.20 -6.85
C ASN A 342 -23.17 -2.73 -6.59
N PRO A 343 -24.05 -1.80 -6.96
CA PRO A 343 -23.78 -0.35 -6.88
C PRO A 343 -23.74 0.21 -5.46
N THR A 344 -24.07 -0.60 -4.45
CA THR A 344 -23.99 -0.22 -3.04
C THR A 344 -22.72 -0.77 -2.35
N LEU A 345 -21.88 -1.51 -3.11
CA LEU A 345 -20.62 -2.05 -2.66
C LEU A 345 -19.46 -1.26 -3.26
N PHE A 346 -18.60 -0.74 -2.40
CA PHE A 346 -17.40 0.00 -2.76
C PHE A 346 -16.16 -0.64 -2.13
N ALA A 347 -15.00 -0.35 -2.70
CA ALA A 347 -13.72 -0.69 -2.09
C ALA A 347 -12.77 0.53 -2.13
N SER A 348 -11.91 0.68 -1.13
CA SER A 348 -10.90 1.73 -1.06
C SER A 348 -9.56 1.16 -0.60
N GLY A 349 -8.46 1.59 -1.24
CA GLY A 349 -7.11 1.13 -0.90
C GLY A 349 -6.68 -0.18 -1.55
N TYR A 350 -7.43 -0.73 -2.49
CA TYR A 350 -7.09 -1.96 -3.24
C TYR A 350 -6.42 -1.63 -4.58
N LEU A 351 -5.38 -0.80 -4.54
CA LEU A 351 -4.59 -0.44 -5.72
C LEU A 351 -3.11 -0.29 -5.36
N GLU A 352 -2.24 -0.46 -6.35
CA GLU A 352 -0.82 -0.15 -6.29
C GLU A 352 -0.48 0.89 -7.36
N THR A 353 0.48 1.76 -7.09
CA THR A 353 0.82 2.90 -7.95
C THR A 353 2.31 3.24 -7.88
N ASN A 354 2.76 4.00 -8.87
CA ASN A 354 4.13 4.54 -8.97
C ASN A 354 4.34 5.88 -8.25
N GLY A 355 3.41 6.32 -7.41
CA GLY A 355 3.54 7.58 -6.68
C GLY A 355 2.84 7.58 -5.34
N GLY A 356 2.88 8.70 -4.60
CA GLY A 356 2.20 8.86 -3.32
C GLY A 356 0.70 8.58 -3.40
N ILE A 357 0.18 7.78 -2.46
CA ILE A 357 -1.16 7.21 -2.56
C ILE A 357 -2.24 8.08 -1.87
N TYR A 358 -1.92 8.85 -0.82
CA TYR A 358 -2.96 9.45 0.03
C TYR A 358 -3.85 10.44 -0.72
N GLY A 359 -3.27 11.34 -1.52
CA GLY A 359 -4.07 12.24 -2.35
C GLY A 359 -4.95 11.52 -3.38
N MET A 360 -4.56 10.34 -3.85
CA MET A 360 -5.43 9.51 -4.70
C MET A 360 -6.58 8.89 -3.91
N LEU A 361 -6.31 8.40 -2.68
CA LEU A 361 -7.35 7.90 -1.79
C LEU A 361 -8.39 8.97 -1.47
N ASP A 362 -7.96 10.22 -1.26
CA ASP A 362 -8.86 11.36 -1.06
C ASP A 362 -9.81 11.58 -2.25
N GLN A 363 -9.26 11.58 -3.46
CA GLN A 363 -10.06 11.73 -4.68
C GLN A 363 -11.04 10.56 -4.87
N MET A 364 -10.58 9.32 -4.64
CA MET A 364 -11.43 8.11 -4.69
C MET A 364 -12.57 8.21 -3.68
N ALA A 365 -12.23 8.50 -2.42
CA ALA A 365 -13.17 8.60 -1.31
C ALA A 365 -14.25 9.65 -1.56
N TYR A 366 -13.86 10.79 -2.10
CA TYR A 366 -14.80 11.84 -2.48
C TYR A 366 -15.78 11.39 -3.57
N LEU A 367 -15.30 10.65 -4.58
CA LEU A 367 -16.17 10.11 -5.63
C LEU A 367 -17.11 9.02 -5.11
N ILE A 368 -16.67 8.19 -4.16
CA ILE A 368 -17.54 7.24 -3.45
C ILE A 368 -18.64 8.01 -2.71
N ALA A 369 -18.27 9.01 -1.91
CA ALA A 369 -19.22 9.80 -1.12
C ALA A 369 -20.23 10.56 -2.02
N LYS A 370 -19.79 11.15 -3.13
CA LYS A 370 -20.66 11.80 -4.13
C LYS A 370 -21.60 10.80 -4.81
N SER A 371 -21.18 9.56 -5.01
CA SER A 371 -22.05 8.53 -5.58
C SER A 371 -23.10 8.06 -4.57
N VAL A 372 -22.76 7.97 -3.29
CA VAL A 372 -23.71 7.70 -2.20
C VAL A 372 -24.72 8.85 -2.07
N GLU A 373 -24.25 10.10 -2.08
CA GLU A 373 -25.11 11.31 -2.07
C GLU A 373 -26.11 11.30 -3.23
N ALA A 374 -25.65 10.97 -4.44
CA ALA A 374 -26.54 10.84 -5.60
C ALA A 374 -27.60 9.75 -5.41
N GLN A 375 -27.22 8.59 -4.84
CA GLN A 375 -28.17 7.51 -4.53
C GLN A 375 -29.18 7.89 -3.44
N LEU A 376 -28.83 8.80 -2.53
CA LEU A 376 -29.72 9.32 -1.50
C LEU A 376 -30.72 10.35 -2.06
N HIS A 377 -30.24 11.30 -2.84
CA HIS A 377 -30.97 12.51 -3.13
C HIS A 377 -31.28 12.77 -4.62
N GLN A 378 -30.63 12.03 -5.54
CA GLN A 378 -30.70 12.29 -6.99
C GLN A 378 -30.85 10.96 -7.77
N PRO A 379 -32.00 10.25 -7.68
CA PRO A 379 -32.16 8.90 -8.23
C PRO A 379 -31.88 8.79 -9.73
N ALA A 380 -32.24 9.83 -10.51
CA ALA A 380 -31.99 9.87 -11.95
C ALA A 380 -30.48 9.93 -12.27
N LEU A 381 -29.72 10.76 -11.54
CA LEU A 381 -28.28 10.85 -11.64
C LEU A 381 -27.60 9.54 -11.16
N ALA A 382 -28.06 8.99 -10.05
CA ALA A 382 -27.56 7.72 -9.52
C ALA A 382 -27.68 6.60 -10.55
N LYS A 383 -28.82 6.48 -11.24
CA LYS A 383 -29.03 5.49 -12.31
C LYS A 383 -28.01 5.64 -13.44
N GLN A 384 -27.70 6.89 -13.84
CA GLN A 384 -26.69 7.16 -14.88
C GLN A 384 -25.28 6.80 -14.43
N ILE A 385 -24.92 7.13 -13.17
CA ILE A 385 -23.62 6.76 -12.58
C ILE A 385 -23.44 5.24 -12.55
N ILE A 386 -24.45 4.52 -12.05
CA ILE A 386 -24.44 3.05 -11.98
C ILE A 386 -24.24 2.46 -13.37
N ALA A 387 -25.02 2.88 -14.37
CA ALA A 387 -24.87 2.38 -15.75
C ALA A 387 -23.48 2.69 -16.33
N HIS A 388 -22.87 3.81 -15.93
CA HIS A 388 -21.52 4.15 -16.37
C HIS A 388 -20.45 3.30 -15.70
N THR A 389 -20.59 2.95 -14.44
CA THR A 389 -19.63 2.09 -13.72
C THR A 389 -19.67 0.62 -14.13
N GLN A 390 -20.71 0.21 -14.84
CA GLN A 390 -20.83 -1.12 -15.45
C GLN A 390 -20.10 -1.25 -16.79
N GLN A 391 -19.61 -0.15 -17.37
CA GLN A 391 -18.84 -0.19 -18.59
C GLN A 391 -17.44 -0.78 -18.37
N PRO A 392 -16.78 -1.32 -19.42
CA PRO A 392 -15.41 -1.81 -19.30
C PRO A 392 -14.48 -0.74 -18.71
N PRO A 393 -13.60 -1.11 -17.79
CA PRO A 393 -12.68 -0.16 -17.16
C PRO A 393 -11.70 0.44 -18.18
N ALA A 394 -11.43 1.73 -18.05
CA ALA A 394 -10.38 2.39 -18.83
C ALA A 394 -9.00 1.82 -18.48
N ASN A 395 -8.05 1.92 -19.41
CA ASN A 395 -6.65 1.63 -19.13
C ASN A 395 -6.08 2.64 -18.11
N LEU A 396 -5.87 2.20 -16.89
CA LEU A 396 -5.34 3.02 -15.79
C LEU A 396 -3.80 2.92 -15.66
N GLY A 397 -3.17 2.02 -16.39
CA GLY A 397 -1.71 1.89 -16.47
C GLY A 397 -1.06 2.90 -17.42
N GLY A 398 -1.86 3.63 -18.19
CA GLY A 398 -1.37 4.61 -19.16
C GLY A 398 -0.54 3.98 -20.26
N ALA A 399 0.55 4.65 -20.62
CA ALA A 399 1.51 4.18 -21.63
C ALA A 399 2.57 3.21 -21.05
N ILE A 400 2.55 2.92 -19.75
CA ILE A 400 3.51 2.02 -19.12
C ILE A 400 3.12 0.56 -19.41
N LYS A 401 4.04 -0.18 -20.02
CA LYS A 401 3.92 -1.63 -20.16
C LYS A 401 4.47 -2.29 -18.89
N PHE A 402 3.58 -2.60 -17.95
CA PHE A 402 3.98 -3.28 -16.71
C PHE A 402 4.39 -4.72 -16.96
N VAL A 403 5.33 -5.19 -16.15
CA VAL A 403 5.77 -6.59 -16.16
C VAL A 403 4.57 -7.50 -15.88
N SER A 404 4.46 -8.58 -16.66
CA SER A 404 3.43 -9.60 -16.47
C SER A 404 3.69 -10.35 -15.16
N SER A 405 3.00 -9.96 -14.11
CA SER A 405 2.98 -10.66 -12.82
C SER A 405 1.70 -10.32 -12.07
N ASP A 406 1.28 -11.18 -11.14
CA ASP A 406 0.08 -10.96 -10.33
C ASP A 406 0.13 -9.62 -9.58
N ARG A 407 1.32 -9.20 -9.14
CA ARG A 407 1.53 -7.91 -8.49
C ARG A 407 1.19 -6.73 -9.41
N HIS A 408 1.55 -6.78 -10.68
CA HIS A 408 1.41 -5.64 -11.60
C HIS A 408 0.08 -5.62 -12.37
N THR A 409 -0.72 -6.68 -12.33
CA THR A 409 -2.00 -6.78 -13.06
C THR A 409 -3.01 -5.70 -12.68
N GLY A 410 -2.92 -5.12 -11.49
CA GLY A 410 -3.81 -4.05 -11.03
C GLY A 410 -3.10 -2.71 -10.79
N TYR A 411 -1.86 -2.60 -11.23
CA TYR A 411 -1.05 -1.40 -11.04
C TYR A 411 -1.60 -0.22 -11.85
N VAL A 412 -1.59 0.96 -11.26
CA VAL A 412 -2.05 2.17 -11.94
C VAL A 412 -0.91 3.18 -12.06
N ASP A 413 -0.85 3.88 -13.19
CA ASP A 413 -0.03 5.07 -13.33
C ASP A 413 -0.73 6.24 -12.65
N LYS A 414 -0.06 6.90 -11.70
CA LYS A 414 -0.62 7.98 -10.87
C LYS A 414 -1.30 9.06 -11.69
N ASP A 415 -0.60 9.57 -12.71
CA ASP A 415 -1.12 10.71 -13.50
C ASP A 415 -2.30 10.30 -14.38
N THR A 416 -2.23 9.13 -14.99
CA THR A 416 -3.32 8.55 -15.78
C THR A 416 -4.56 8.32 -14.91
N TYR A 417 -4.34 7.79 -13.71
CA TYR A 417 -5.43 7.53 -12.77
C TYR A 417 -6.08 8.82 -12.26
N LEU A 418 -5.30 9.81 -11.84
CA LEU A 418 -5.83 11.12 -11.43
C LEU A 418 -6.60 11.81 -12.56
N LYS A 419 -6.12 11.70 -13.82
CA LYS A 419 -6.87 12.19 -14.99
C LYS A 419 -8.21 11.46 -15.15
N ALA A 420 -8.24 10.15 -14.94
CA ALA A 420 -9.47 9.35 -15.03
C ALA A 420 -10.48 9.74 -13.93
N LEU A 421 -10.02 9.91 -12.67
CA LEU A 421 -10.85 10.38 -11.56
C LEU A 421 -11.41 11.77 -11.84
N LYS A 422 -10.57 12.71 -12.31
CA LYS A 422 -10.98 14.06 -12.70
C LYS A 422 -12.01 14.06 -13.85
N LYS A 423 -11.81 13.17 -14.85
CA LYS A 423 -12.77 13.02 -15.97
C LYS A 423 -14.12 12.51 -15.46
N PHE A 424 -14.11 11.48 -14.60
CA PHE A 424 -15.33 10.96 -13.99
C PHE A 424 -16.06 12.04 -13.18
N ARG A 425 -15.37 12.75 -12.31
CA ARG A 425 -15.91 13.86 -11.53
C ARG A 425 -16.58 14.94 -12.41
N LYS A 426 -15.85 15.42 -13.44
CA LYS A 426 -16.33 16.45 -14.36
C LYS A 426 -17.57 16.02 -15.16
N LYS A 427 -17.64 14.73 -15.53
CA LYS A 427 -18.79 14.18 -16.27
C LYS A 427 -20.11 14.38 -15.52
N TRP A 428 -20.07 14.32 -14.20
CA TRP A 428 -21.26 14.47 -13.35
C TRP A 428 -21.43 15.88 -12.79
N GLY A 429 -20.62 16.84 -13.23
CA GLY A 429 -20.70 18.23 -12.78
C GLY A 429 -20.30 18.46 -11.33
N TRP A 430 -19.60 17.51 -10.71
CA TRP A 430 -19.21 17.62 -9.32
C TRP A 430 -18.04 18.57 -9.14
N GLU A 431 -18.10 19.37 -8.09
CA GLU A 431 -17.02 20.25 -7.66
C GLU A 431 -15.77 19.43 -7.22
N SER A 432 -14.60 20.04 -7.24
CA SER A 432 -13.38 19.37 -6.78
C SER A 432 -13.33 19.29 -5.25
N LEU A 433 -12.71 18.24 -4.73
CA LEU A 433 -12.52 18.09 -3.29
C LEU A 433 -11.70 19.25 -2.72
N GLU A 434 -10.69 19.73 -3.45
CA GLU A 434 -9.87 20.88 -3.06
C GLU A 434 -10.71 22.13 -2.87
N SER A 435 -11.67 22.39 -3.78
CA SER A 435 -12.59 23.54 -3.65
C SER A 435 -13.53 23.39 -2.45
N VAL A 436 -14.01 22.18 -2.18
CA VAL A 436 -14.84 21.90 -1.01
C VAL A 436 -14.05 22.12 0.27
N LEU A 437 -12.84 21.56 0.39
CA LEU A 437 -11.96 21.71 1.55
C LEU A 437 -11.57 23.16 1.81
N ALA A 438 -11.33 23.95 0.77
CA ALA A 438 -10.98 25.37 0.90
C ALA A 438 -12.11 26.20 1.55
N ARG A 439 -13.39 25.80 1.38
CA ARG A 439 -14.54 26.50 1.99
C ARG A 439 -14.87 26.05 3.41
N THR A 440 -14.48 24.83 3.77
CA THR A 440 -14.85 24.26 5.08
C THR A 440 -13.96 24.72 6.24
N ASN A 441 -13.01 25.66 6.01
CA ASN A 441 -12.11 26.23 7.03
C ASN A 441 -11.58 25.15 7.99
N GLN A 442 -11.04 24.05 7.46
CA GLN A 442 -10.41 23.04 8.33
C GLN A 442 -9.22 23.66 9.05
N PRO A 443 -9.08 23.45 10.38
CA PRO A 443 -7.96 23.99 11.12
C PRO A 443 -6.66 23.44 10.51
N LYS A 444 -5.79 24.36 10.08
CA LYS A 444 -4.40 24.01 9.74
C LYS A 444 -3.75 23.51 11.02
N LEU A 445 -3.00 22.42 10.96
CA LEU A 445 -2.14 22.00 12.08
C LEU A 445 -1.30 23.21 12.53
N SER A 446 -1.64 23.81 13.65
CA SER A 446 -0.68 24.63 14.37
C SER A 446 0.40 23.67 14.86
N ALA A 447 1.67 24.00 14.65
CA ALA A 447 2.80 23.24 15.16
C ALA A 447 2.63 23.07 16.70
N THR A 448 2.03 21.98 17.11
CA THR A 448 1.99 21.59 18.52
C THR A 448 3.38 21.07 18.84
N LYS A 449 4.14 21.88 19.62
CA LYS A 449 5.38 21.43 20.24
C LYS A 449 5.10 20.12 20.95
N THR A 450 5.73 19.06 20.47
CA THR A 450 5.73 17.75 21.13
C THR A 450 6.36 17.86 22.49
N ALA A 451 5.53 17.80 23.53
CA ALA A 451 5.96 17.43 24.88
C ALA A 451 6.11 15.90 24.89
N SER A 452 7.31 15.41 24.71
CA SER A 452 7.76 14.07 25.16
C SER A 452 9.20 13.81 24.75
N GLU A 453 10.14 14.56 25.36
CA GLU A 453 11.50 14.08 25.60
C GLU A 453 11.57 13.53 27.04
N GLU A 454 10.90 12.45 27.34
CA GLU A 454 11.11 11.68 28.57
C GLU A 454 10.47 10.30 28.37
N ALA A 455 11.20 9.37 27.82
CA ALA A 455 11.14 7.92 28.01
C ALA A 455 11.87 7.17 26.88
N ILE A 456 13.19 7.34 26.79
CA ILE A 456 14.06 6.33 26.17
C ILE A 456 15.35 6.34 27.01
N VAL A 457 15.40 5.48 28.01
CA VAL A 457 16.61 4.85 28.54
C VAL A 457 16.43 3.35 28.41
#